data_800d056197488b0e623eb6bf7e274385
#
_entry.id   800d056197488b0e623eb6bf7e274385
#
_cell.length_a   1.000
_cell.length_b   1.000
_cell.length_c   1.000
_cell.angle_alpha   90.00
_cell.angle_beta   90.00
_cell.angle_gamma   90.00
#
_symmetry.space_group_name_H-M   'P 1'
#
loop_
_entity.id
_entity.type
_entity.pdbx_description
1 polymer ?
#
loop_
_entity_poly.entity_id
_entity_poly.type
_entity_poly.pdbx_seq_one_letter_code
_entity_poly.pdbx_strand_id
1 'polypeptide(L)'
;MGCSKGVRFDADVDIPDLSGKVIVVTGGNNGLGKETILQLAKHNPAKIFMGARSEEKAATAIREIKESVPDARITFLEMDLASFASVKKAAQSVLSSSSRLDILINNAGIMATPAATTEDGYEIQFGTNHMGHALLTKLLLPLLEQTANEPNSDVRIINLSSSAHTQAPKEGLLLSEVKSPMASTSTWALYGQSKLANVYFTRQLAKLYPRIKCVAVHPGSNVGTNISSSLKQSSKLLIPLIFISNRFFAIPV
;
A
#
# COMPACT_ATOMS: atom_id res chain seq x y z
N MET A 1 5.83 -6.68 -32.10
CA MET A 1 5.70 -5.85 -30.88
C MET A 1 7.00 -5.98 -30.12
N GLY A 2 7.80 -4.92 -30.09
CA GLY A 2 9.11 -4.95 -29.46
C GLY A 2 8.97 -5.03 -27.94
N CYS A 3 9.58 -6.04 -27.35
CA CYS A 3 9.79 -6.14 -25.92
C CYS A 3 10.68 -4.96 -25.51
N SER A 4 10.15 -3.92 -24.86
CA SER A 4 11.00 -2.88 -24.30
C SER A 4 11.90 -3.56 -23.27
N LYS A 5 13.22 -3.46 -23.46
CA LYS A 5 14.18 -3.88 -22.44
C LYS A 5 13.87 -3.04 -21.20
N GLY A 6 13.26 -3.67 -20.19
CA GLY A 6 13.00 -3.01 -18.92
C GLY A 6 14.30 -2.44 -18.36
N VAL A 7 14.22 -1.26 -17.74
CA VAL A 7 15.37 -0.69 -17.01
C VAL A 7 15.73 -1.69 -15.92
N ARG A 8 16.99 -2.14 -15.90
CA ARG A 8 17.49 -2.99 -14.81
C ARG A 8 17.59 -2.10 -13.56
N PHE A 9 16.86 -2.45 -12.53
CA PHE A 9 16.89 -1.77 -11.23
C PHE A 9 17.58 -2.68 -10.21
N ASP A 10 18.54 -2.15 -9.50
CA ASP A 10 19.24 -2.81 -8.39
C ASP A 10 19.01 -1.98 -7.13
N ALA A 11 18.27 -2.54 -6.16
CA ALA A 11 17.88 -1.82 -4.96
C ALA A 11 19.09 -1.35 -4.13
N ASP A 12 20.18 -2.12 -4.12
CA ASP A 12 21.39 -1.77 -3.35
C ASP A 12 22.18 -0.62 -3.98
N VAL A 13 21.96 -0.32 -5.28
CA VAL A 13 22.71 0.70 -6.03
C VAL A 13 21.84 1.90 -6.41
N ASP A 14 20.60 1.64 -6.84
CA ASP A 14 19.73 2.65 -7.44
C ASP A 14 18.86 3.40 -6.42
N ILE A 15 18.71 2.89 -5.18
CA ILE A 15 18.10 3.66 -4.10
C ILE A 15 19.16 4.62 -3.54
N PRO A 16 18.91 5.95 -3.56
CA PRO A 16 19.86 6.91 -3.02
C PRO A 16 19.94 6.82 -1.48
N ASP A 17 20.92 7.50 -0.89
CA ASP A 17 20.95 7.69 0.56
C ASP A 17 19.68 8.39 1.05
N LEU A 18 19.07 7.82 2.07
CA LEU A 18 17.81 8.28 2.67
C LEU A 18 18.04 8.98 4.03
N SER A 19 19.27 9.37 4.33
CA SER A 19 19.60 10.04 5.59
C SER A 19 18.68 11.25 5.81
N GLY A 20 18.15 11.36 7.03
CA GLY A 20 17.19 12.39 7.39
C GLY A 20 15.74 12.13 6.94
N LYS A 21 15.47 11.15 6.09
CA LYS A 21 14.12 10.86 5.58
C LYS A 21 13.28 10.08 6.57
N VAL A 22 12.01 10.44 6.67
CA VAL A 22 10.98 9.75 7.45
C VAL A 22 10.00 9.08 6.51
N ILE A 23 9.69 7.82 6.75
CA ILE A 23 8.93 6.96 5.86
C ILE A 23 7.79 6.29 6.63
N VAL A 24 6.61 6.20 6.04
CA VAL A 24 5.48 5.39 6.53
C VAL A 24 5.17 4.31 5.50
N VAL A 25 5.11 3.05 5.94
CA VAL A 25 4.73 1.91 5.08
C VAL A 25 3.58 1.15 5.74
N THR A 26 2.41 1.10 5.10
CA THR A 26 1.28 0.31 5.59
C THR A 26 1.44 -1.16 5.19
N GLY A 27 1.02 -2.10 6.07
CA GLY A 27 1.19 -3.54 5.84
C GLY A 27 2.66 -3.96 5.81
N GLY A 28 3.49 -3.29 6.61
CA GLY A 28 4.95 -3.46 6.61
C GLY A 28 5.45 -4.76 7.26
N ASN A 29 4.59 -5.54 7.89
CA ASN A 29 4.97 -6.73 8.65
C ASN A 29 5.08 -8.02 7.82
N ASN A 30 4.69 -8.01 6.55
CA ASN A 30 4.84 -9.17 5.65
C ASN A 30 4.93 -8.77 4.17
N GLY A 31 5.27 -9.75 3.32
CA GLY A 31 5.24 -9.65 1.86
C GLY A 31 5.96 -8.42 1.33
N LEU A 32 5.34 -7.72 0.36
CA LEU A 32 5.92 -6.53 -0.30
C LEU A 32 6.27 -5.42 0.67
N GLY A 33 5.41 -5.14 1.66
CA GLY A 33 5.65 -4.08 2.63
C GLY A 33 6.90 -4.35 3.48
N LYS A 34 7.08 -5.60 3.94
CA LYS A 34 8.27 -6.00 4.70
C LYS A 34 9.53 -5.89 3.85
N GLU A 35 9.49 -6.41 2.62
CA GLU A 35 10.61 -6.33 1.68
C GLU A 35 10.95 -4.87 1.35
N THR A 36 9.94 -4.04 1.12
CA THR A 36 10.14 -2.60 0.90
C THR A 36 10.85 -1.95 2.08
N ILE A 37 10.44 -2.25 3.31
CA ILE A 37 11.10 -1.71 4.52
C ILE A 37 12.54 -2.21 4.61
N LEU A 38 12.80 -3.49 4.34
CA LEU A 38 14.15 -4.06 4.35
C LEU A 38 15.06 -3.32 3.36
N GLN A 39 14.61 -3.15 2.11
CA GLN A 39 15.43 -2.49 1.10
C GLN A 39 15.66 -1.00 1.43
N LEU A 40 14.63 -0.28 1.87
CA LEU A 40 14.78 1.12 2.27
C LEU A 40 15.68 1.28 3.51
N ALA A 41 15.62 0.35 4.46
CA ALA A 41 16.43 0.41 5.67
C ALA A 41 17.94 0.34 5.40
N LYS A 42 18.38 -0.31 4.33
CA LYS A 42 19.79 -0.37 3.90
C LYS A 42 20.37 1.01 3.54
N HIS A 43 19.52 1.99 3.28
CA HIS A 43 19.90 3.34 2.81
C HIS A 43 19.76 4.43 3.88
N ASN A 44 19.91 4.07 5.16
CA ASN A 44 20.03 4.96 6.33
C ASN A 44 18.87 5.94 6.57
N PRO A 45 17.59 5.60 6.38
CA PRO A 45 16.50 6.52 6.71
C PRO A 45 16.52 6.93 8.19
N ALA A 46 16.11 8.15 8.50
CA ALA A 46 16.02 8.63 9.87
C ALA A 46 14.99 7.82 10.68
N LYS A 47 13.89 7.42 10.06
CA LYS A 47 12.85 6.61 10.69
C LYS A 47 11.94 5.96 9.65
N ILE A 48 11.55 4.71 9.90
CA ILE A 48 10.49 4.01 9.16
C ILE A 48 9.38 3.63 10.14
N PHE A 49 8.16 4.10 9.90
CA PHE A 49 6.97 3.63 10.59
C PHE A 49 6.41 2.40 9.86
N MET A 50 6.41 1.26 10.53
CA MET A 50 5.83 0.02 10.05
C MET A 50 4.36 -0.07 10.49
N GLY A 51 3.42 0.31 9.61
CA GLY A 51 1.99 0.18 9.88
C GLY A 51 1.53 -1.29 9.80
N ALA A 52 0.95 -1.81 10.88
CA ALA A 52 0.39 -3.17 10.94
C ALA A 52 -0.63 -3.30 12.08
N ARG A 53 -1.51 -4.33 11.99
CA ARG A 53 -2.56 -4.59 12.99
C ARG A 53 -2.04 -5.35 14.22
N SER A 54 -1.05 -6.21 14.05
CA SER A 54 -0.54 -7.09 15.10
C SER A 54 0.86 -6.67 15.50
N GLU A 55 1.01 -6.26 16.75
CA GLU A 55 2.30 -5.92 17.35
C GLU A 55 3.27 -7.10 17.34
N GLU A 56 2.80 -8.31 17.68
CA GLU A 56 3.62 -9.52 17.68
C GLU A 56 4.24 -9.82 16.31
N LYS A 57 3.40 -9.74 15.23
CA LYS A 57 3.87 -9.95 13.86
C LYS A 57 4.80 -8.83 13.39
N ALA A 58 4.54 -7.61 13.81
CA ALA A 58 5.41 -6.47 13.51
C ALA A 58 6.76 -6.62 14.22
N ALA A 59 6.77 -6.98 15.51
CA ALA A 59 8.00 -7.22 16.27
C ALA A 59 8.86 -8.33 15.64
N THR A 60 8.22 -9.41 15.19
CA THR A 60 8.91 -10.49 14.46
C THR A 60 9.53 -9.98 13.16
N ALA A 61 8.76 -9.23 12.34
CA ALA A 61 9.26 -8.67 11.09
C ALA A 61 10.41 -7.67 11.31
N ILE A 62 10.32 -6.82 12.35
CA ILE A 62 11.38 -5.87 12.70
C ILE A 62 12.65 -6.62 13.11
N ARG A 63 12.56 -7.69 13.90
CA ARG A 63 13.70 -8.51 14.28
C ARG A 63 14.38 -9.11 13.05
N GLU A 64 13.61 -9.74 12.16
CA GLU A 64 14.13 -10.34 10.93
C GLU A 64 14.80 -9.32 10.01
N ILE A 65 14.26 -8.09 9.90
CA ILE A 65 14.92 -7.01 9.17
C ILE A 65 16.23 -6.60 9.82
N LYS A 66 16.27 -6.52 11.15
CA LYS A 66 17.47 -6.15 11.90
C LYS A 66 18.57 -7.23 11.88
N GLU A 67 18.25 -8.46 11.57
CA GLU A 67 19.27 -9.49 11.27
C GLU A 67 20.11 -9.11 10.04
N SER A 68 19.50 -8.46 9.06
CA SER A 68 20.18 -8.00 7.83
C SER A 68 20.67 -6.56 7.91
N VAL A 69 19.98 -5.70 8.65
CA VAL A 69 20.27 -4.27 8.84
C VAL A 69 20.18 -3.93 10.33
N PRO A 70 21.23 -4.19 11.13
CA PRO A 70 21.19 -4.05 12.60
C PRO A 70 20.77 -2.67 13.09
N ASP A 71 21.20 -1.62 12.40
CA ASP A 71 20.94 -0.22 12.75
C ASP A 71 19.61 0.31 12.18
N ALA A 72 18.76 -0.54 11.62
CA ALA A 72 17.47 -0.13 11.05
C ALA A 72 16.57 0.55 12.11
N ARG A 73 16.16 1.79 11.81
CA ARG A 73 15.33 2.63 12.69
C ARG A 73 13.85 2.44 12.34
N ILE A 74 13.29 1.30 12.76
CA ILE A 74 11.91 0.92 12.49
C ILE A 74 11.08 1.05 13.78
N THR A 75 9.95 1.72 13.68
CA THR A 75 8.96 1.88 14.76
C THR A 75 7.66 1.22 14.34
N PHE A 76 7.11 0.36 15.18
CA PHE A 76 5.76 -0.19 14.98
C PHE A 76 4.73 0.94 15.07
N LEU A 77 3.79 0.94 14.16
CA LEU A 77 2.64 1.84 14.11
C LEU A 77 1.37 0.99 14.06
N GLU A 78 0.71 0.85 15.21
CA GLU A 78 -0.57 0.13 15.28
C GLU A 78 -1.59 0.77 14.35
N MET A 79 -2.13 0.00 13.39
CA MET A 79 -3.08 0.53 12.42
C MET A 79 -3.93 -0.58 11.78
N ASP A 80 -5.25 -0.47 11.91
CA ASP A 80 -6.23 -1.19 11.11
C ASP A 80 -6.90 -0.25 10.11
N LEU A 81 -6.68 -0.51 8.83
CA LEU A 81 -7.27 0.28 7.75
C LEU A 81 -8.78 0.05 7.58
N ALA A 82 -9.33 -0.99 8.20
CA ALA A 82 -10.77 -1.24 8.27
C ALA A 82 -11.47 -0.46 9.39
N SER A 83 -10.74 0.41 10.13
CA SER A 83 -11.26 1.24 11.21
C SER A 83 -10.73 2.67 11.09
N PHE A 84 -11.59 3.63 10.81
CA PHE A 84 -11.19 5.04 10.74
C PHE A 84 -10.67 5.56 12.09
N ALA A 85 -11.19 5.04 13.20
CA ALA A 85 -10.68 5.37 14.53
C ALA A 85 -9.22 4.95 14.69
N SER A 86 -8.87 3.73 14.25
CA SER A 86 -7.49 3.23 14.25
C SER A 86 -6.59 4.05 13.32
N VAL A 87 -7.05 4.38 12.12
CA VAL A 87 -6.29 5.22 11.17
C VAL A 87 -6.02 6.60 11.74
N LYS A 88 -7.00 7.23 12.41
CA LYS A 88 -6.82 8.55 13.07
C LYS A 88 -5.77 8.47 14.18
N LYS A 89 -5.83 7.43 15.03
CA LYS A 89 -4.85 7.19 16.09
C LYS A 89 -3.43 7.02 15.52
N ALA A 90 -3.29 6.23 14.46
CA ALA A 90 -2.01 6.03 13.78
C ALA A 90 -1.46 7.33 13.18
N ALA A 91 -2.29 8.11 12.47
CA ALA A 91 -1.89 9.39 11.92
C ALA A 91 -1.42 10.36 13.03
N GLN A 92 -2.17 10.45 14.15
CA GLN A 92 -1.78 11.27 15.30
C GLN A 92 -0.43 10.85 15.90
N SER A 93 -0.15 9.54 15.96
CA SER A 93 1.14 9.02 16.44
C SER A 93 2.31 9.45 15.53
N VAL A 94 2.11 9.48 14.21
CA VAL A 94 3.11 10.00 13.27
C VAL A 94 3.31 11.50 13.47
N LEU A 95 2.23 12.27 13.52
CA LEU A 95 2.26 13.73 13.66
C LEU A 95 2.91 14.19 14.97
N SER A 96 2.69 13.46 16.08
CA SER A 96 3.28 13.79 17.38
C SER A 96 4.74 13.38 17.53
N SER A 97 5.22 12.43 16.72
CA SER A 97 6.58 11.84 16.84
C SER A 97 7.52 12.20 15.70
N SER A 98 7.08 13.01 14.73
CA SER A 98 7.90 13.45 13.62
C SER A 98 7.50 14.84 13.12
N SER A 99 8.49 15.70 12.86
CA SER A 99 8.30 17.03 12.27
C SER A 99 8.35 17.01 10.73
N ARG A 100 8.58 15.84 10.11
CA ARG A 100 8.63 15.68 8.65
C ARG A 100 8.09 14.31 8.24
N LEU A 101 7.63 14.22 7.00
CA LEU A 101 7.29 12.96 6.35
C LEU A 101 7.67 13.05 4.86
N ASP A 102 8.60 12.24 4.44
CA ASP A 102 9.15 12.28 3.07
C ASP A 102 8.47 11.27 2.15
N ILE A 103 8.18 10.07 2.67
CA ILE A 103 7.62 8.99 1.84
C ILE A 103 6.46 8.33 2.57
N LEU A 104 5.28 8.33 1.94
CA LEU A 104 4.11 7.57 2.36
C LEU A 104 3.84 6.45 1.36
N ILE A 105 3.92 5.19 1.81
CA ILE A 105 3.66 4.01 0.98
C ILE A 105 2.38 3.33 1.48
N ASN A 106 1.29 3.55 0.78
CA ASN A 106 -0.01 2.93 0.97
C ASN A 106 0.00 1.54 0.32
N ASN A 107 0.68 0.58 0.98
CA ASN A 107 0.94 -0.75 0.45
C ASN A 107 -0.09 -1.80 0.89
N ALA A 108 -0.60 -1.73 2.12
CA ALA A 108 -1.50 -2.73 2.65
C ALA A 108 -2.71 -3.01 1.74
N GLY A 109 -3.23 -4.23 1.81
CA GLY A 109 -4.43 -4.57 1.08
C GLY A 109 -4.90 -5.99 1.36
N ILE A 110 -6.18 -6.18 1.08
CA ILE A 110 -6.85 -7.48 1.08
C ILE A 110 -7.38 -7.74 -0.32
N MET A 111 -7.54 -9.00 -0.67
CA MET A 111 -7.96 -9.43 -2.00
C MET A 111 -8.91 -10.62 -1.94
N ALA A 112 -9.98 -10.55 -2.73
CA ALA A 112 -10.95 -11.62 -2.92
C ALA A 112 -11.49 -12.20 -1.60
N THR A 113 -11.79 -11.32 -0.64
CA THR A 113 -12.36 -11.69 0.65
C THR A 113 -13.87 -11.96 0.54
N PRO A 114 -14.47 -12.72 1.47
CA PRO A 114 -15.92 -12.80 1.60
C PRO A 114 -16.56 -11.41 1.75
N ALA A 115 -17.83 -11.30 1.33
CA ALA A 115 -18.60 -10.07 1.47
C ALA A 115 -18.72 -9.68 2.95
N ALA A 116 -18.29 -8.46 3.27
CA ALA A 116 -18.32 -7.89 4.61
C ALA A 116 -18.23 -6.36 4.52
N THR A 117 -18.32 -5.69 5.66
CA THR A 117 -18.05 -4.25 5.77
C THR A 117 -16.94 -3.97 6.78
N THR A 118 -16.30 -2.82 6.62
CA THR A 118 -15.43 -2.23 7.64
C THR A 118 -16.25 -1.79 8.86
N GLU A 119 -15.60 -1.42 9.95
CA GLU A 119 -16.26 -0.82 11.14
C GLU A 119 -17.06 0.43 10.76
N ASP A 120 -16.61 1.18 9.75
CA ASP A 120 -17.26 2.40 9.27
C ASP A 120 -18.32 2.12 8.20
N GLY A 121 -18.66 0.85 7.94
CA GLY A 121 -19.74 0.41 7.07
C GLY A 121 -19.44 0.42 5.57
N TYR A 122 -18.17 0.56 5.14
CA TYR A 122 -17.79 0.44 3.73
C TYR A 122 -17.58 -1.03 3.33
N GLU A 123 -17.84 -1.37 2.05
CA GLU A 123 -17.43 -2.65 1.49
C GLU A 123 -15.98 -2.93 1.88
N ILE A 124 -15.72 -4.16 2.34
CA ILE A 124 -14.49 -4.48 3.08
C ILE A 124 -13.21 -4.23 2.28
N GLN A 125 -13.19 -4.53 0.97
CA GLN A 125 -12.01 -4.31 0.13
C GLN A 125 -11.87 -2.83 -0.25
N PHE A 126 -12.97 -2.15 -0.60
CA PHE A 126 -12.97 -0.72 -0.88
C PHE A 126 -12.58 0.09 0.37
N GLY A 127 -13.16 -0.26 1.51
CA GLY A 127 -12.88 0.38 2.79
C GLY A 127 -11.42 0.25 3.20
N THR A 128 -10.88 -0.98 3.18
CA THR A 128 -9.51 -1.28 3.60
C THR A 128 -8.46 -0.78 2.59
N ASN A 129 -8.64 -1.11 1.31
CA ASN A 129 -7.62 -0.85 0.29
C ASN A 129 -7.57 0.62 -0.14
N HIS A 130 -8.72 1.33 -0.06
CA HIS A 130 -8.85 2.70 -0.53
C HIS A 130 -9.19 3.69 0.58
N MET A 131 -10.36 3.56 1.24
CA MET A 131 -10.85 4.59 2.16
C MET A 131 -9.94 4.79 3.38
N GLY A 132 -9.42 3.71 3.97
CA GLY A 132 -8.45 3.77 5.07
C GLY A 132 -7.18 4.51 4.67
N HIS A 133 -6.63 4.21 3.49
CA HIS A 133 -5.45 4.90 2.96
C HIS A 133 -5.73 6.35 2.56
N ALA A 134 -6.91 6.63 1.99
CA ALA A 134 -7.32 7.99 1.65
C ALA A 134 -7.44 8.86 2.91
N LEU A 135 -8.01 8.32 3.99
CA LEU A 135 -8.07 9.00 5.28
C LEU A 135 -6.67 9.20 5.86
N LEU A 136 -5.82 8.17 5.89
CA LEU A 136 -4.43 8.29 6.37
C LEU A 136 -3.68 9.37 5.61
N THR A 137 -3.74 9.33 4.29
CA THR A 137 -3.10 10.32 3.42
C THR A 137 -3.61 11.72 3.73
N LYS A 138 -4.94 11.92 3.81
CA LYS A 138 -5.55 13.21 4.13
C LYS A 138 -5.06 13.78 5.46
N LEU A 139 -4.94 12.94 6.49
CA LEU A 139 -4.50 13.35 7.82
C LEU A 139 -3.01 13.69 7.86
N LEU A 140 -2.18 13.00 7.08
CA LEU A 140 -0.73 13.24 7.00
C LEU A 140 -0.35 14.29 5.96
N LEU A 141 -1.29 14.72 5.11
CA LEU A 141 -1.03 15.65 4.02
C LEU A 141 -0.42 16.98 4.47
N PRO A 142 -0.87 17.64 5.58
CA PRO A 142 -0.23 18.86 6.04
C PRO A 142 1.27 18.69 6.32
N LEU A 143 1.66 17.56 6.91
CA LEU A 143 3.07 17.26 7.20
C LEU A 143 3.86 16.94 5.92
N LEU A 144 3.26 16.23 4.95
CA LEU A 144 3.85 15.98 3.63
C LEU A 144 4.07 17.29 2.87
N GLU A 145 3.10 18.21 2.88
CA GLU A 145 3.22 19.53 2.24
C GLU A 145 4.28 20.41 2.93
N GLN A 146 4.28 20.44 4.26
CA GLN A 146 5.33 21.12 5.02
C GLN A 146 6.72 20.62 4.59
N THR A 147 6.91 19.30 4.56
CA THR A 147 8.18 18.68 4.13
C THR A 147 8.50 18.98 2.67
N ALA A 148 7.49 18.99 1.78
CA ALA A 148 7.68 19.30 0.35
C ALA A 148 8.08 20.77 0.10
N ASN A 149 7.86 21.66 1.06
CA ASN A 149 8.27 23.06 0.98
C ASN A 149 9.71 23.29 1.47
N GLU A 150 10.35 22.29 2.09
CA GLU A 150 11.75 22.40 2.50
C GLU A 150 12.69 22.40 1.27
N PRO A 151 13.83 23.10 1.32
CA PRO A 151 14.83 23.05 0.25
C PRO A 151 15.30 21.61 -0.03
N ASN A 152 15.44 21.27 -1.31
CA ASN A 152 15.92 19.95 -1.78
C ASN A 152 15.08 18.77 -1.29
N SER A 153 13.82 18.99 -0.95
CA SER A 153 12.90 17.92 -0.57
C SER A 153 12.51 17.07 -1.79
N ASP A 154 12.31 15.77 -1.56
CA ASP A 154 11.72 14.83 -2.52
C ASP A 154 10.64 14.05 -1.77
N VAL A 155 9.42 14.57 -1.79
CA VAL A 155 8.29 13.98 -1.07
C VAL A 155 7.46 13.13 -2.03
N ARG A 156 7.10 11.93 -1.56
CA ARG A 156 6.41 10.94 -2.40
C ARG A 156 5.23 10.30 -1.68
N ILE A 157 4.13 10.10 -2.42
CA ILE A 157 3.00 9.26 -2.03
C ILE A 157 2.89 8.12 -3.03
N ILE A 158 3.06 6.88 -2.57
CA ILE A 158 2.99 5.69 -3.40
C ILE A 158 1.74 4.89 -3.01
N ASN A 159 0.81 4.73 -3.94
CA ASN A 159 -0.40 3.95 -3.75
C ASN A 159 -0.31 2.61 -4.49
N LEU A 160 -0.39 1.49 -3.76
CA LEU A 160 -0.39 0.17 -4.38
C LEU A 160 -1.74 -0.08 -5.06
N SER A 161 -1.70 -0.12 -6.40
CA SER A 161 -2.78 -0.57 -7.26
C SER A 161 -2.54 -2.02 -7.71
N SER A 162 -3.18 -2.44 -8.78
CA SER A 162 -3.04 -3.77 -9.39
C SER A 162 -3.51 -3.72 -10.82
N SER A 163 -3.03 -4.61 -11.69
CA SER A 163 -3.65 -4.85 -13.01
C SER A 163 -5.14 -5.20 -12.89
N ALA A 164 -5.57 -5.72 -11.75
CA ALA A 164 -6.99 -5.98 -11.47
C ALA A 164 -7.87 -4.72 -11.48
N HIS A 165 -7.33 -3.49 -11.50
CA HIS A 165 -8.13 -2.29 -11.69
C HIS A 165 -8.94 -2.31 -13.01
N THR A 166 -8.48 -3.05 -14.03
CA THR A 166 -9.20 -3.25 -15.29
C THR A 166 -10.41 -4.19 -15.15
N GLN A 167 -10.55 -4.89 -14.02
CA GLN A 167 -11.67 -5.79 -13.69
C GLN A 167 -12.71 -5.11 -12.80
N ALA A 168 -12.58 -3.80 -12.56
CA ALA A 168 -13.60 -3.01 -11.89
C ALA A 168 -14.95 -3.12 -12.65
N PRO A 169 -16.10 -2.86 -11.97
CA PRO A 169 -17.39 -2.78 -12.65
C PRO A 169 -17.33 -1.86 -13.89
N LYS A 170 -18.14 -2.17 -14.91
CA LYS A 170 -18.15 -1.38 -16.18
C LYS A 170 -18.50 0.08 -15.94
N GLU A 171 -19.31 0.36 -14.95
CA GLU A 171 -19.70 1.68 -14.48
C GLU A 171 -18.57 2.43 -13.74
N GLY A 172 -17.46 1.74 -13.48
CA GLY A 172 -16.30 2.26 -12.74
C GLY A 172 -16.47 2.08 -11.23
N LEU A 173 -16.65 3.18 -10.48
CA LEU A 173 -16.82 3.15 -9.04
C LEU A 173 -18.32 3.23 -8.66
N LEU A 174 -18.85 2.17 -8.07
CA LEU A 174 -20.25 2.08 -7.61
C LEU A 174 -20.42 2.81 -6.26
N LEU A 175 -20.16 4.12 -6.24
CA LEU A 175 -20.08 4.91 -5.02
C LEU A 175 -21.37 4.94 -4.19
N SER A 176 -22.55 4.80 -4.82
CA SER A 176 -23.84 4.70 -4.12
C SER A 176 -24.01 3.42 -3.30
N GLU A 177 -23.24 2.36 -3.62
CA GLU A 177 -23.38 1.04 -3.02
C GLU A 177 -22.28 0.69 -2.02
N VAL A 178 -21.15 1.43 -2.04
CA VAL A 178 -19.97 1.12 -1.21
C VAL A 178 -20.23 1.15 0.30
N LYS A 179 -21.37 1.67 0.75
CA LYS A 179 -21.83 1.64 2.15
C LYS A 179 -22.64 0.38 2.46
N SER A 180 -22.34 -0.74 1.80
CA SER A 180 -22.96 -2.05 2.02
C SER A 180 -21.92 -3.15 1.77
N PRO A 181 -22.19 -4.42 2.10
CA PRO A 181 -21.29 -5.54 1.79
C PRO A 181 -21.17 -5.82 0.28
N MET A 182 -22.04 -5.27 -0.58
CA MET A 182 -22.10 -5.49 -2.03
C MET A 182 -22.08 -6.98 -2.40
N ALA A 183 -22.80 -7.82 -1.66
CA ALA A 183 -22.72 -9.29 -1.74
C ALA A 183 -23.14 -9.90 -3.09
N SER A 184 -23.89 -9.16 -3.91
CA SER A 184 -24.28 -9.54 -5.26
C SER A 184 -23.18 -9.29 -6.31
N THR A 185 -22.16 -8.49 -5.97
CA THR A 185 -21.07 -8.14 -6.87
C THR A 185 -19.91 -9.12 -6.70
N SER A 186 -19.27 -9.52 -7.81
CA SER A 186 -18.10 -10.38 -7.77
C SER A 186 -17.00 -9.82 -6.88
N THR A 187 -16.46 -10.62 -5.98
CA THR A 187 -15.35 -10.20 -5.08
C THR A 187 -14.12 -9.71 -5.85
N TRP A 188 -13.88 -10.23 -7.07
CA TRP A 188 -12.82 -9.77 -7.95
C TRP A 188 -13.11 -8.39 -8.54
N ALA A 189 -14.37 -8.12 -8.92
CA ALA A 189 -14.78 -6.80 -9.37
C ALA A 189 -14.67 -5.77 -8.23
N LEU A 190 -15.04 -6.15 -6.99
CA LEU A 190 -14.88 -5.31 -5.80
C LEU A 190 -13.40 -5.01 -5.51
N TYR A 191 -12.53 -6.02 -5.61
CA TYR A 191 -11.09 -5.80 -5.54
C TYR A 191 -10.62 -4.84 -6.63
N GLY A 192 -11.02 -5.10 -7.89
CA GLY A 192 -10.72 -4.24 -9.03
C GLY A 192 -11.17 -2.80 -8.81
N GLN A 193 -12.39 -2.60 -8.30
CA GLN A 193 -12.93 -1.29 -7.93
C GLN A 193 -12.04 -0.57 -6.91
N SER A 194 -11.60 -1.27 -5.86
CA SER A 194 -10.72 -0.69 -4.84
C SER A 194 -9.38 -0.24 -5.44
N LYS A 195 -8.84 -0.99 -6.40
CA LYS A 195 -7.58 -0.69 -7.07
C LYS A 195 -7.71 0.40 -8.14
N LEU A 196 -8.87 0.50 -8.79
CA LEU A 196 -9.21 1.62 -9.69
C LEU A 196 -9.35 2.92 -8.88
N ALA A 197 -9.98 2.88 -7.71
CA ALA A 197 -10.09 4.03 -6.82
C ALA A 197 -8.70 4.56 -6.42
N ASN A 198 -7.72 3.68 -6.16
CA ASN A 198 -6.34 4.09 -5.87
C ASN A 198 -5.68 4.80 -7.06
N VAL A 199 -5.95 4.39 -8.31
CA VAL A 199 -5.46 5.09 -9.50
C VAL A 199 -6.05 6.50 -9.59
N TYR A 200 -7.37 6.63 -9.44
CA TYR A 200 -8.04 7.95 -9.51
C TYR A 200 -7.61 8.87 -8.39
N PHE A 201 -7.48 8.34 -7.17
CA PHE A 201 -6.98 9.08 -6.02
C PHE A 201 -5.57 9.62 -6.26
N THR A 202 -4.68 8.77 -6.78
CA THR A 202 -3.30 9.17 -7.11
C THR A 202 -3.26 10.29 -8.15
N ARG A 203 -4.06 10.17 -9.22
CA ARG A 203 -4.17 11.22 -10.25
C ARG A 203 -4.65 12.55 -9.67
N GLN A 204 -5.63 12.50 -8.77
CA GLN A 204 -6.16 13.70 -8.14
C GLN A 204 -5.15 14.32 -7.18
N LEU A 205 -4.44 13.51 -6.38
CA LEU A 205 -3.36 14.01 -5.52
C LEU A 205 -2.25 14.67 -6.33
N ALA A 206 -1.79 14.05 -7.43
CA ALA A 206 -0.76 14.64 -8.29
C ALA A 206 -1.17 15.99 -8.89
N LYS A 207 -2.47 16.17 -9.20
CA LYS A 207 -3.03 17.42 -9.70
C LYS A 207 -3.09 18.50 -8.61
N LEU A 208 -3.52 18.14 -7.41
CA LEU A 208 -3.73 19.09 -6.31
C LEU A 208 -2.43 19.48 -5.61
N TYR A 209 -1.45 18.57 -5.56
CA TYR A 209 -0.19 18.72 -4.80
C TYR A 209 1.03 18.52 -5.72
N PRO A 210 1.30 19.42 -6.66
CA PRO A 210 2.33 19.25 -7.70
C PRO A 210 3.77 19.17 -7.14
N ARG A 211 3.99 19.58 -5.89
CA ARG A 211 5.28 19.41 -5.20
C ARG A 211 5.49 18.02 -4.60
N ILE A 212 4.43 17.20 -4.54
CA ILE A 212 4.48 15.83 -4.02
C ILE A 212 4.40 14.87 -5.21
N LYS A 213 5.38 13.99 -5.35
CA LYS A 213 5.35 12.95 -6.39
C LYS A 213 4.36 11.86 -6.01
N CYS A 214 3.20 11.82 -6.66
CA CYS A 214 2.18 10.82 -6.40
C CYS A 214 2.20 9.75 -7.49
N VAL A 215 2.35 8.48 -7.11
CA VAL A 215 2.49 7.35 -8.05
C VAL A 215 1.54 6.21 -7.66
N ALA A 216 0.81 5.68 -8.65
CA ALA A 216 0.09 4.41 -8.52
C ALA A 216 0.94 3.29 -9.10
N VAL A 217 1.21 2.25 -8.30
CA VAL A 217 2.13 1.17 -8.68
C VAL A 217 1.39 -0.16 -8.75
N HIS A 218 1.60 -0.91 -9.84
CA HIS A 218 1.29 -2.33 -9.91
C HIS A 218 2.58 -3.13 -9.66
N PRO A 219 2.63 -3.99 -8.61
CA PRO A 219 3.87 -4.63 -8.18
C PRO A 219 4.31 -5.82 -9.05
N GLY A 220 3.62 -6.08 -10.15
CA GLY A 220 3.85 -7.27 -10.98
C GLY A 220 2.94 -8.45 -10.62
N SER A 221 2.92 -9.47 -11.47
CA SER A 221 2.01 -10.62 -11.35
C SER A 221 2.63 -11.83 -10.63
N ASN A 222 3.95 -11.89 -10.46
CA ASN A 222 4.67 -13.04 -9.87
C ASN A 222 5.14 -12.79 -8.43
N VAL A 223 4.46 -11.93 -7.69
CA VAL A 223 4.87 -11.63 -6.31
C VAL A 223 4.25 -12.66 -5.37
N GLY A 224 5.06 -13.57 -4.84
CA GLY A 224 4.66 -14.54 -3.81
C GLY A 224 4.36 -13.86 -2.48
N THR A 225 3.17 -13.28 -2.33
CA THR A 225 2.73 -12.64 -1.09
C THR A 225 1.58 -13.41 -0.45
N ASN A 226 1.40 -13.25 0.87
CA ASN A 226 0.29 -13.82 1.62
C ASN A 226 -1.07 -13.15 1.35
N ILE A 227 -1.17 -12.24 0.37
CA ILE A 227 -2.42 -11.55 0.02
C ILE A 227 -3.52 -12.53 -0.42
N SER A 228 -3.15 -13.70 -0.93
CA SER A 228 -4.06 -14.78 -1.32
C SER A 228 -4.38 -15.76 -0.19
N SER A 229 -4.00 -15.48 1.05
CA SER A 229 -4.29 -16.39 2.18
C SER A 229 -5.79 -16.62 2.40
N SER A 230 -6.62 -15.61 2.11
CA SER A 230 -8.09 -15.72 2.12
C SER A 230 -8.62 -16.68 1.05
N LEU A 231 -7.95 -16.80 -0.10
CA LEU A 231 -8.32 -17.74 -1.16
C LEU A 231 -8.05 -19.20 -0.78
N LYS A 232 -7.00 -19.46 0.04
CA LYS A 232 -6.70 -20.82 0.54
C LYS A 232 -7.77 -21.37 1.45
N GLN A 233 -8.57 -20.50 2.06
CA GLN A 233 -9.66 -20.88 2.97
C GLN A 233 -10.96 -21.20 2.24
N SER A 234 -11.17 -20.66 1.03
CA SER A 234 -12.45 -20.79 0.31
C SER A 234 -12.46 -21.78 -0.86
N SER A 235 -11.35 -22.28 -1.37
CA SER A 235 -11.33 -23.27 -2.46
C SER A 235 -9.98 -23.96 -2.66
N LYS A 236 -9.88 -25.22 -2.31
CA LYS A 236 -8.74 -26.09 -2.71
C LYS A 236 -8.65 -26.35 -4.22
N LEU A 237 -9.67 -25.98 -5.00
CA LEU A 237 -9.80 -26.28 -6.44
C LEU A 237 -9.32 -25.16 -7.40
N LEU A 238 -9.20 -23.91 -6.94
CA LEU A 238 -8.87 -22.76 -7.81
C LEU A 238 -7.38 -22.42 -7.90
N ILE A 239 -6.56 -23.01 -7.05
CA ILE A 239 -5.12 -22.71 -6.96
C ILE A 239 -4.35 -23.04 -8.26
N PRO A 240 -4.62 -24.15 -9.00
CA PRO A 240 -3.92 -24.45 -10.25
C PRO A 240 -4.22 -23.48 -11.38
N LEU A 241 -5.45 -22.93 -11.45
CA LEU A 241 -5.86 -22.02 -12.54
C LEU A 241 -5.20 -20.64 -12.44
N ILE A 242 -4.95 -20.15 -11.24
CA ILE A 242 -4.31 -18.83 -11.01
C ILE A 242 -2.84 -18.87 -11.43
N PHE A 243 -2.14 -19.99 -11.25
CA PHE A 243 -0.75 -20.15 -11.68
C PHE A 243 -0.59 -20.29 -13.19
N ILE A 244 -1.60 -20.75 -13.93
CA ILE A 244 -1.55 -20.91 -15.38
C ILE A 244 -1.81 -19.56 -16.10
N SER A 245 -2.69 -18.70 -15.57
CA SER A 245 -3.02 -17.42 -16.20
C SER A 245 -1.89 -16.38 -16.08
N ASN A 246 -1.01 -16.51 -15.09
CA ASN A 246 0.08 -15.56 -14.84
C ASN A 246 1.27 -15.66 -15.82
N ARG A 247 1.25 -16.59 -16.76
CA ARG A 247 2.38 -16.81 -17.69
C ARG A 247 2.33 -15.95 -18.96
N PHE A 248 1.26 -15.18 -19.21
CA PHE A 248 1.03 -14.57 -20.54
C PHE A 248 0.78 -13.06 -20.61
N PHE A 249 0.72 -12.29 -19.54
CA PHE A 249 0.47 -10.84 -19.65
C PHE A 249 1.35 -10.00 -18.73
N ALA A 250 2.54 -9.63 -19.24
CA ALA A 250 3.19 -8.39 -18.81
C ALA A 250 2.68 -7.28 -19.74
N ILE A 251 1.89 -6.34 -19.23
CA ILE A 251 1.51 -5.13 -19.94
C ILE A 251 2.47 -4.02 -19.50
N PRO A 252 3.17 -3.34 -20.41
CA PRO A 252 3.95 -2.16 -20.05
C PRO A 252 3.00 -1.02 -19.65
N VAL A 253 3.35 -0.30 -18.60
CA VAL A 253 2.77 0.98 -18.21
C VAL A 253 3.36 2.08 -19.08
#